data_aa469bece1c582d8bb483c1009f60553
#
_entry.id   aa469bece1c582d8bb483c1009f60553
#
_cell.length_a   1.000
_cell.length_b   1.000
_cell.length_c   1.000
_cell.angle_alpha   90.00
_cell.angle_beta   90.00
_cell.angle_gamma   90.00
#
_symmetry.space_group_name_H-M   'P 1'
#
loop_
_entity.id
_entity.type
_entity.pdbx_description
1 polymer ?
#
loop_
_entity_poly.entity_id
_entity_poly.type
_entity_poly.pdbx_seq_one_letter_code
_entity_poly.pdbx_strand_id
1 'polypeptide(L)'
;MSDHTSDKLASASSLKLHVFYAVEDPRKGGAVARVFGTLIFALIIANAFLIFIEYQPGLPDWAYLAMYVFGIISAVCFGIEYCARLWVADLVRPEMPSRRARMRYAFSIMGIIDLLAFLPVAVALFIPLSPAAITSVRIIRLVRLIKVSRYMKGLQSISRVFHTRKHEIVAAFMVLALLTVTASVLMFQVENPVQPEAFDSVFTGMYWAMTTITSTGYGDLVPIMAAGRFIGFCTMLLSIGVVAIPAGI
;
A
#
# COMPACT_ATOMS: atom_id res chain seq x y z
N MET A 1 18.17 -0.94 27.42
CA MET A 1 17.60 -1.61 26.23
C MET A 1 18.64 -2.38 25.40
N SER A 2 19.93 -2.22 25.65
CA SER A 2 21.04 -2.86 24.92
C SER A 2 21.42 -4.27 25.41
N ASP A 3 21.25 -4.59 26.68
CA ASP A 3 21.76 -5.84 27.29
C ASP A 3 21.03 -7.10 26.85
N HIS A 4 19.70 -7.15 26.92
CA HIS A 4 18.91 -8.31 26.52
C HIS A 4 19.00 -8.66 25.03
N THR A 5 19.26 -7.66 24.17
CA THR A 5 19.43 -7.91 22.74
C THR A 5 20.78 -8.57 22.47
N SER A 6 21.83 -8.14 23.15
CA SER A 6 23.18 -8.69 23.04
C SER A 6 23.22 -10.14 23.52
N ASP A 7 22.56 -10.47 24.64
CA ASP A 7 22.53 -11.82 25.21
C ASP A 7 21.79 -12.81 24.30
N LYS A 8 20.62 -12.45 23.73
CA LYS A 8 19.90 -13.34 22.81
C LYS A 8 20.61 -13.51 21.47
N LEU A 9 21.30 -12.49 20.99
CA LEU A 9 22.12 -12.62 19.78
C LEU A 9 23.33 -13.53 20.05
N ALA A 10 23.97 -13.43 21.22
CA ALA A 10 25.10 -14.28 21.59
C ALA A 10 24.71 -15.76 21.80
N SER A 11 23.47 -16.02 22.25
CA SER A 11 22.95 -17.39 22.47
C SER A 11 22.29 -18.00 21.23
N ALA A 12 22.09 -17.22 20.15
CA ALA A 12 21.47 -17.72 18.93
C ALA A 12 22.43 -18.58 18.09
N SER A 13 21.91 -19.61 17.45
CA SER A 13 22.73 -20.44 16.55
C SER A 13 23.26 -19.59 15.38
N SER A 14 24.47 -19.90 14.90
CA SER A 14 25.12 -19.23 13.78
C SER A 14 24.17 -19.12 12.56
N LEU A 15 23.45 -20.20 12.23
CA LEU A 15 22.47 -20.21 11.14
C LEU A 15 21.34 -19.17 11.33
N LYS A 16 20.79 -19.11 12.55
CA LYS A 16 19.70 -18.18 12.87
C LYS A 16 20.15 -16.72 12.77
N LEU A 17 21.39 -16.42 13.15
CA LEU A 17 21.99 -15.10 12.98
C LEU A 17 22.19 -14.73 11.50
N HIS A 18 22.66 -15.65 10.68
CA HIS A 18 22.78 -15.41 9.23
C HIS A 18 21.42 -15.12 8.60
N VAL A 19 20.38 -15.89 8.94
CA VAL A 19 19.02 -15.66 8.47
C VAL A 19 18.47 -14.32 8.98
N PHE A 20 18.71 -13.98 10.25
CA PHE A 20 18.31 -12.69 10.81
C PHE A 20 18.91 -11.52 10.02
N TYR A 21 20.20 -11.53 9.76
CA TYR A 21 20.83 -10.49 8.95
C TYR A 21 20.34 -10.48 7.51
N ALA A 22 20.05 -11.66 6.93
CA ALA A 22 19.55 -11.73 5.55
C ALA A 22 18.19 -11.05 5.38
N VAL A 23 17.29 -11.18 6.35
CA VAL A 23 15.90 -10.69 6.21
C VAL A 23 15.63 -9.35 6.89
N GLU A 24 16.39 -8.96 7.93
CA GLU A 24 16.15 -7.73 8.70
C GLU A 24 17.20 -6.64 8.47
N ASP A 25 18.48 -7.00 8.32
CA ASP A 25 19.56 -6.03 8.07
C ASP A 25 20.60 -6.57 7.07
N PRO A 26 20.25 -6.65 5.76
CA PRO A 26 21.12 -7.20 4.72
C PRO A 26 22.50 -6.54 4.63
N ARG A 27 22.64 -5.33 5.17
CA ARG A 27 23.91 -4.58 5.13
C ARG A 27 24.95 -5.13 6.11
N LYS A 28 24.49 -5.63 7.26
CA LYS A 28 25.35 -6.22 8.28
C LYS A 28 25.62 -7.70 8.05
N GLY A 29 24.79 -8.38 7.26
CA GLY A 29 24.85 -9.82 7.00
C GLY A 29 25.84 -10.27 5.92
N GLY A 30 26.71 -9.39 5.43
CA GLY A 30 27.70 -9.73 4.42
C GLY A 30 27.14 -9.82 2.98
N ALA A 31 27.89 -10.48 2.08
CA ALA A 31 27.54 -10.56 0.65
C ALA A 31 26.26 -11.36 0.40
N VAL A 32 26.09 -12.50 1.06
CA VAL A 32 24.94 -13.39 0.89
C VAL A 32 23.63 -12.70 1.30
N ALA A 33 23.61 -11.99 2.42
CA ALA A 33 22.46 -11.26 2.89
C ALA A 33 22.07 -10.11 1.93
N ARG A 34 23.07 -9.40 1.38
CA ARG A 34 22.85 -8.35 0.39
C ARG A 34 22.26 -8.91 -0.90
N VAL A 35 22.81 -10.01 -1.42
CA VAL A 35 22.30 -10.69 -2.62
C VAL A 35 20.85 -11.12 -2.41
N PHE A 36 20.53 -11.75 -1.28
CA PHE A 36 19.17 -12.15 -0.93
C PHE A 36 18.22 -10.95 -0.92
N GLY A 37 18.55 -9.86 -0.21
CA GLY A 37 17.71 -8.66 -0.16
C GLY A 37 17.51 -8.02 -1.54
N THR A 38 18.57 -7.95 -2.37
CA THR A 38 18.49 -7.45 -3.74
C THR A 38 17.62 -8.33 -4.62
N LEU A 39 17.73 -9.66 -4.48
CA LEU A 39 16.93 -10.62 -5.24
C LEU A 39 15.43 -10.49 -4.90
N ILE A 40 15.08 -10.41 -3.61
CA ILE A 40 13.69 -10.19 -3.20
C ILE A 40 13.18 -8.84 -3.71
N PHE A 41 13.96 -7.78 -3.63
CA PHE A 41 13.59 -6.48 -4.16
C PHE A 41 13.36 -6.52 -5.68
N ALA A 42 14.28 -7.11 -6.44
CA ALA A 42 14.15 -7.30 -7.88
C ALA A 42 12.91 -8.13 -8.24
N LEU A 43 12.62 -9.17 -7.44
CA LEU A 43 11.43 -9.99 -7.61
C LEU A 43 10.13 -9.20 -7.41
N ILE A 44 10.09 -8.30 -6.42
CA ILE A 44 8.93 -7.40 -6.20
C ILE A 44 8.75 -6.48 -7.42
N ILE A 45 9.82 -5.86 -7.90
CA ILE A 45 9.77 -4.95 -9.05
C ILE A 45 9.36 -5.71 -10.33
N ALA A 46 9.92 -6.89 -10.56
CA ALA A 46 9.53 -7.72 -11.70
C ALA A 46 8.03 -8.11 -11.65
N ASN A 47 7.51 -8.48 -10.47
CA ASN A 47 6.06 -8.71 -10.29
C ASN A 47 5.24 -7.45 -10.61
N ALA A 48 5.73 -6.24 -10.25
CA ALA A 48 5.06 -4.99 -10.58
C ALA A 48 4.93 -4.80 -12.10
N PHE A 49 6.02 -5.01 -12.84
CA PHE A 49 6.02 -4.87 -14.29
C PHE A 49 5.15 -5.93 -14.98
N LEU A 50 5.16 -7.17 -14.47
CA LEU A 50 4.35 -8.25 -15.05
C LEU A 50 2.85 -7.99 -14.96
N ILE A 51 2.38 -7.24 -13.96
CA ILE A 51 0.98 -6.85 -13.87
C ILE A 51 0.57 -6.05 -15.13
N PHE A 52 1.41 -5.10 -15.58
CA PHE A 52 1.09 -4.31 -16.78
C PHE A 52 1.06 -5.17 -18.03
N ILE A 53 1.93 -6.19 -18.12
CA ILE A 53 2.00 -7.11 -19.26
C ILE A 53 0.78 -8.05 -19.26
N GLU A 54 0.36 -8.57 -18.09
CA GLU A 54 -0.77 -9.51 -17.96
C GLU A 54 -2.09 -8.95 -18.51
N TYR A 55 -2.26 -7.63 -18.50
CA TYR A 55 -3.47 -6.97 -18.99
C TYR A 55 -3.38 -6.53 -20.47
N GLN A 56 -2.28 -6.83 -21.18
CA GLN A 56 -2.18 -6.54 -22.60
C GLN A 56 -2.98 -7.57 -23.42
N PRO A 57 -3.86 -7.13 -24.34
CA PRO A 57 -4.55 -8.05 -25.24
C PRO A 57 -3.61 -8.67 -26.27
N GLY A 58 -3.87 -9.92 -26.66
CA GLY A 58 -3.16 -10.56 -27.77
C GLY A 58 -1.80 -11.17 -27.41
N LEU A 59 -1.55 -11.43 -26.13
CA LEU A 59 -0.34 -12.15 -25.71
C LEU A 59 -0.39 -13.62 -26.20
N PRO A 60 0.75 -14.17 -26.64
CA PRO A 60 0.84 -15.59 -27.00
C PRO A 60 0.74 -16.49 -25.76
N ASP A 61 0.26 -17.72 -25.93
CA ASP A 61 0.01 -18.67 -24.82
C ASP A 61 1.29 -18.94 -23.98
N TRP A 62 2.46 -18.98 -24.61
CA TRP A 62 3.71 -19.17 -23.88
C TRP A 62 3.99 -18.03 -22.89
N ALA A 63 3.56 -16.79 -23.18
CA ALA A 63 3.74 -15.66 -22.28
C ALA A 63 2.85 -15.80 -21.02
N TYR A 64 1.62 -16.26 -21.18
CA TYR A 64 0.74 -16.57 -20.04
C TYR A 64 1.34 -17.68 -19.17
N LEU A 65 1.87 -18.74 -19.79
CA LEU A 65 2.54 -19.82 -19.06
C LEU A 65 3.78 -19.32 -18.32
N ALA A 66 4.61 -18.51 -18.96
CA ALA A 66 5.80 -17.93 -18.34
C ALA A 66 5.44 -17.05 -17.14
N MET A 67 4.42 -16.20 -17.25
CA MET A 67 3.92 -15.36 -16.14
C MET A 67 3.35 -16.20 -14.99
N TYR A 68 2.64 -17.28 -15.31
CA TYR A 68 2.13 -18.21 -14.31
C TYR A 68 3.25 -18.90 -13.53
N VAL A 69 4.24 -19.45 -14.22
CA VAL A 69 5.42 -20.09 -13.60
C VAL A 69 6.20 -19.09 -12.75
N PHE A 70 6.43 -17.88 -13.28
CA PHE A 70 7.08 -16.80 -12.52
C PHE A 70 6.29 -16.42 -11.27
N GLY A 71 4.96 -16.38 -11.37
CA GLY A 71 4.07 -16.12 -10.25
C GLY A 71 4.20 -17.15 -9.12
N ILE A 72 4.34 -18.45 -9.48
CA ILE A 72 4.58 -19.53 -8.52
C ILE A 72 5.97 -19.40 -7.88
N ILE A 73 7.01 -19.21 -8.67
CA ILE A 73 8.39 -19.01 -8.17
C ILE A 73 8.43 -17.85 -7.18
N SER A 74 7.81 -16.73 -7.55
CA SER A 74 7.71 -15.55 -6.69
C SER A 74 6.99 -15.85 -5.38
N ALA A 75 5.87 -16.59 -5.43
CA ALA A 75 5.11 -16.98 -4.25
C ALA A 75 5.93 -17.88 -3.30
N VAL A 76 6.68 -18.84 -3.86
CA VAL A 76 7.58 -19.70 -3.08
C VAL A 76 8.68 -18.87 -2.41
N CYS A 77 9.34 -17.97 -3.14
CA CYS A 77 10.38 -17.09 -2.57
C CYS A 77 9.83 -16.20 -1.45
N PHE A 78 8.65 -15.60 -1.63
CA PHE A 78 8.01 -14.79 -0.58
C PHE A 78 7.54 -15.63 0.60
N GLY A 79 7.10 -16.86 0.37
CA GLY A 79 6.77 -17.80 1.44
C GLY A 79 7.99 -18.18 2.29
N ILE A 80 9.11 -18.46 1.64
CA ILE A 80 10.39 -18.73 2.33
C ILE A 80 10.82 -17.50 3.14
N GLU A 81 10.75 -16.31 2.56
CA GLU A 81 11.05 -15.05 3.25
C GLU A 81 10.16 -14.87 4.49
N TYR A 82 8.85 -15.10 4.35
CA TYR A 82 7.90 -15.00 5.47
C TYR A 82 8.22 -15.97 6.60
N CYS A 83 8.48 -17.23 6.26
CA CYS A 83 8.87 -18.25 7.24
C CYS A 83 10.19 -17.89 7.93
N ALA A 84 11.17 -17.40 7.19
CA ALA A 84 12.43 -16.93 7.73
C ALA A 84 12.24 -15.79 8.74
N ARG A 85 11.42 -14.78 8.40
CA ARG A 85 11.08 -13.66 9.28
C ARG A 85 10.35 -14.12 10.53
N LEU A 86 9.40 -15.04 10.38
CA LEU A 86 8.66 -15.60 11.51
C LEU A 86 9.60 -16.37 12.45
N TRP A 87 10.59 -17.06 11.89
CA TRP A 87 11.57 -17.81 12.67
C TRP A 87 12.48 -16.90 13.49
N VAL A 88 12.92 -15.76 12.93
CA VAL A 88 13.83 -14.81 13.59
C VAL A 88 13.10 -13.70 14.36
N ALA A 89 11.78 -13.71 14.42
CA ALA A 89 10.98 -12.67 15.06
C ALA A 89 11.32 -12.44 16.55
N ASP A 90 11.83 -13.47 17.24
CA ASP A 90 12.28 -13.39 18.63
C ASP A 90 13.63 -12.68 18.80
N LEU A 91 14.46 -12.61 17.77
CA LEU A 91 15.68 -11.81 17.75
C LEU A 91 15.38 -10.32 17.49
N VAL A 92 14.32 -10.04 16.71
CA VAL A 92 13.84 -8.65 16.48
C VAL A 92 13.22 -8.05 17.75
N ARG A 93 12.62 -8.92 18.60
CA ARG A 93 11.94 -8.50 19.85
C ARG A 93 12.42 -9.35 21.03
N PRO A 94 13.63 -9.10 21.51
CA PRO A 94 14.26 -9.91 22.56
C PRO A 94 13.53 -9.84 23.92
N GLU A 95 12.71 -8.81 24.14
CA GLU A 95 11.94 -8.60 25.37
C GLU A 95 10.80 -9.62 25.56
N MET A 96 10.43 -10.36 24.48
CA MET A 96 9.27 -11.25 24.48
C MET A 96 9.68 -12.72 24.34
N PRO A 97 8.85 -13.65 24.87
CA PRO A 97 9.04 -15.08 24.59
C PRO A 97 8.81 -15.34 23.08
N SER A 98 9.55 -16.31 22.52
CA SER A 98 9.60 -16.60 21.08
C SER A 98 8.21 -16.79 20.44
N ARG A 99 7.29 -17.48 21.14
CA ARG A 99 5.91 -17.69 20.65
C ARG A 99 5.16 -16.36 20.50
N ARG A 100 5.23 -15.48 21.51
CA ARG A 100 4.55 -14.17 21.48
C ARG A 100 5.16 -13.24 20.44
N ALA A 101 6.48 -13.27 20.26
CA ALA A 101 7.18 -12.49 19.22
C ALA A 101 6.72 -12.90 17.82
N ARG A 102 6.61 -14.21 17.54
CA ARG A 102 6.11 -14.74 16.27
C ARG A 102 4.65 -14.35 16.02
N MET A 103 3.76 -14.53 16.99
CA MET A 103 2.36 -14.12 16.85
C MET A 103 2.24 -12.61 16.60
N ARG A 104 2.99 -11.80 17.33
CA ARG A 104 2.98 -10.35 17.13
C ARG A 104 3.52 -9.94 15.77
N TYR A 105 4.47 -10.68 15.20
CA TYR A 105 4.91 -10.48 13.82
C TYR A 105 3.81 -10.88 12.83
N ALA A 106 3.22 -12.06 12.97
CA ALA A 106 2.19 -12.57 12.07
C ALA A 106 0.98 -11.62 11.95
N PHE A 107 0.55 -11.03 13.08
CA PHE A 107 -0.56 -10.06 13.14
C PHE A 107 -0.11 -8.59 12.98
N SER A 108 1.16 -8.34 12.70
CA SER A 108 1.60 -6.98 12.36
C SER A 108 1.22 -6.63 10.92
N ILE A 109 1.09 -5.34 10.62
CA ILE A 109 0.81 -4.87 9.25
C ILE A 109 1.79 -5.48 8.24
N MET A 110 3.09 -5.48 8.57
CA MET A 110 4.12 -6.06 7.69
C MET A 110 4.01 -7.57 7.58
N GLY A 111 3.67 -8.27 8.66
CA GLY A 111 3.44 -9.71 8.64
C GLY A 111 2.24 -10.11 7.79
N ILE A 112 1.15 -9.34 7.85
CA ILE A 112 -0.04 -9.53 7.01
C ILE A 112 0.29 -9.26 5.53
N ILE A 113 1.04 -8.20 5.23
CA ILE A 113 1.49 -7.90 3.86
C ILE A 113 2.36 -9.04 3.32
N ASP A 114 3.30 -9.54 4.13
CA ASP A 114 4.16 -10.66 3.74
C ASP A 114 3.34 -11.94 3.51
N LEU A 115 2.35 -12.22 4.35
CA LEU A 115 1.43 -13.35 4.20
C LEU A 115 0.60 -13.24 2.92
N LEU A 116 -0.05 -12.10 2.69
CA LEU A 116 -0.87 -11.86 1.51
C LEU A 116 -0.07 -11.87 0.20
N ALA A 117 1.24 -11.64 0.26
CA ALA A 117 2.09 -11.68 -0.92
C ALA A 117 2.20 -13.08 -1.56
N PHE A 118 2.09 -14.16 -0.79
CA PHE A 118 2.21 -15.52 -1.31
C PHE A 118 0.96 -16.39 -1.10
N LEU A 119 0.22 -16.18 -0.02
CA LEU A 119 -0.91 -17.03 0.38
C LEU A 119 -1.97 -17.22 -0.72
N PRO A 120 -2.42 -16.18 -1.46
CA PRO A 120 -3.43 -16.37 -2.49
C PRO A 120 -3.00 -17.30 -3.60
N VAL A 121 -1.73 -17.26 -4.00
CA VAL A 121 -1.20 -18.18 -5.02
C VAL A 121 -1.05 -19.59 -4.44
N ALA A 122 -0.59 -19.72 -3.20
CA ALA A 122 -0.50 -21.01 -2.52
C ALA A 122 -1.88 -21.66 -2.41
N VAL A 123 -2.92 -20.92 -2.03
CA VAL A 123 -4.30 -21.45 -1.96
C VAL A 123 -4.81 -21.88 -3.34
N ALA A 124 -4.54 -21.08 -4.38
CA ALA A 124 -4.96 -21.37 -5.75
C ALA A 124 -4.32 -22.65 -6.33
N LEU A 125 -3.18 -23.09 -5.81
CA LEU A 125 -2.52 -24.34 -6.23
C LEU A 125 -3.22 -25.59 -5.66
N PHE A 126 -3.90 -25.47 -4.52
CA PHE A 126 -4.50 -26.63 -3.82
C PHE A 126 -6.02 -26.67 -3.91
N ILE A 127 -6.67 -25.53 -4.17
CA ILE A 127 -8.12 -25.41 -4.18
C ILE A 127 -8.55 -24.86 -5.54
N PRO A 128 -9.44 -25.57 -6.28
CA PRO A 128 -10.03 -25.03 -7.49
C PRO A 128 -10.87 -23.79 -7.15
N LEU A 129 -10.50 -22.65 -7.74
CA LEU A 129 -11.15 -21.38 -7.48
C LEU A 129 -12.20 -21.07 -8.54
N SER A 130 -13.29 -20.44 -8.13
CA SER A 130 -14.28 -19.90 -9.06
C SER A 130 -13.68 -18.72 -9.86
N PRO A 131 -14.23 -18.34 -11.04
CA PRO A 131 -13.73 -17.20 -11.82
C PRO A 131 -13.66 -15.90 -11.02
N ALA A 132 -14.65 -15.62 -10.16
CA ALA A 132 -14.66 -14.46 -9.27
C ALA A 132 -13.52 -14.51 -8.24
N ALA A 133 -13.24 -15.69 -7.67
CA ALA A 133 -12.14 -15.88 -6.74
C ALA A 133 -10.76 -15.70 -7.42
N ILE A 134 -10.61 -16.14 -8.69
CA ILE A 134 -9.40 -15.92 -9.47
C ILE A 134 -9.13 -14.42 -9.66
N THR A 135 -10.18 -13.64 -9.98
CA THR A 135 -10.08 -12.19 -10.10
C THR A 135 -9.67 -11.56 -8.78
N SER A 136 -10.25 -11.99 -7.66
CA SER A 136 -9.86 -11.51 -6.31
C SER A 136 -8.40 -11.83 -5.99
N VAL A 137 -7.91 -13.03 -6.33
CA VAL A 137 -6.49 -13.41 -6.16
C VAL A 137 -5.58 -12.50 -6.98
N ARG A 138 -5.99 -12.11 -8.20
CA ARG A 138 -5.22 -11.16 -9.04
C ARG A 138 -5.09 -9.80 -8.35
N ILE A 139 -6.19 -9.27 -7.80
CA ILE A 139 -6.19 -7.99 -7.07
C ILE A 139 -5.30 -8.07 -5.82
N ILE A 140 -5.43 -9.13 -5.03
CA ILE A 140 -4.63 -9.32 -3.81
C ILE A 140 -3.13 -9.41 -4.12
N ARG A 141 -2.72 -9.90 -5.30
CA ARG A 141 -1.30 -9.88 -5.71
C ARG A 141 -0.70 -8.46 -5.70
N LEU A 142 -1.51 -7.40 -5.90
CA LEU A 142 -1.04 -6.01 -5.82
C LEU A 142 -0.45 -5.67 -4.44
N VAL A 143 -0.87 -6.35 -3.38
CA VAL A 143 -0.30 -6.18 -2.03
C VAL A 143 1.20 -6.44 -1.99
N ARG A 144 1.74 -7.26 -2.93
CA ARG A 144 3.19 -7.48 -3.06
C ARG A 144 3.97 -6.18 -3.26
N LEU A 145 3.36 -5.19 -3.93
CA LEU A 145 4.00 -3.89 -4.21
C LEU A 145 4.27 -3.12 -2.91
N ILE A 146 3.41 -3.28 -1.90
CA ILE A 146 3.59 -2.63 -0.60
C ILE A 146 4.86 -3.12 0.10
N LYS A 147 5.34 -4.34 -0.22
CA LYS A 147 6.61 -4.88 0.30
C LYS A 147 7.82 -4.01 -0.06
N VAL A 148 7.75 -3.23 -1.15
CA VAL A 148 8.80 -2.26 -1.54
C VAL A 148 9.12 -1.30 -0.39
N SER A 149 8.11 -0.93 0.42
CA SER A 149 8.28 -0.02 1.55
C SER A 149 9.36 -0.47 2.55
N ARG A 150 9.58 -1.76 2.68
CA ARG A 150 10.59 -2.34 3.56
C ARG A 150 12.02 -2.12 3.05
N TYR A 151 12.20 -2.11 1.74
CA TYR A 151 13.51 -2.03 1.09
C TYR A 151 13.92 -0.60 0.77
N MET A 152 12.96 0.34 0.72
CA MET A 152 13.20 1.74 0.41
C MET A 152 13.27 2.59 1.68
N LYS A 153 14.47 3.08 2.03
CA LYS A 153 14.67 3.99 3.18
C LYS A 153 13.87 5.27 3.08
N GLY A 154 13.64 5.78 1.87
CA GLY A 154 12.81 6.95 1.64
C GLY A 154 11.39 6.76 2.15
N LEU A 155 10.77 5.60 1.89
CA LEU A 155 9.43 5.29 2.39
C LEU A 155 9.38 5.14 3.93
N GLN A 156 10.46 4.65 4.55
CA GLN A 156 10.58 4.62 6.01
C GLN A 156 10.66 6.02 6.61
N SER A 157 11.34 6.94 5.93
CA SER A 157 11.40 8.35 6.33
C SER A 157 10.03 9.03 6.22
N ILE A 158 9.30 8.78 5.13
CA ILE A 158 7.93 9.25 4.94
C ILE A 158 7.03 8.70 6.06
N SER A 159 7.09 7.40 6.35
CA SER A 159 6.33 6.79 7.45
C SER A 159 6.64 7.45 8.81
N ARG A 160 7.88 7.83 9.04
CA ARG A 160 8.27 8.55 10.27
C ARG A 160 7.63 9.93 10.34
N VAL A 161 7.63 10.71 9.25
CA VAL A 161 6.97 12.01 9.18
C VAL A 161 5.47 11.86 9.44
N PHE A 162 4.80 10.90 8.79
CA PHE A 162 3.39 10.61 9.05
C PHE A 162 3.10 10.28 10.50
N HIS A 163 3.99 9.54 11.16
CA HIS A 163 3.80 9.20 12.58
C HIS A 163 4.03 10.39 13.50
N THR A 164 5.01 11.24 13.18
CA THR A 164 5.35 12.42 13.98
C THR A 164 4.31 13.53 13.84
N ARG A 165 3.80 13.73 12.61
CA ARG A 165 2.87 14.81 12.26
C ARG A 165 1.43 14.34 12.07
N LYS A 166 1.07 13.17 12.66
CA LYS A 166 -0.25 12.55 12.45
C LYS A 166 -1.42 13.45 12.83
N HIS A 167 -1.28 14.26 13.87
CA HIS A 167 -2.36 15.14 14.33
C HIS A 167 -2.63 16.27 13.34
N GLU A 168 -1.57 16.88 12.80
CA GLU A 168 -1.67 17.93 11.80
C GLU A 168 -2.23 17.39 10.48
N ILE A 169 -1.75 16.20 10.07
CA ILE A 169 -2.23 15.52 8.85
C ILE A 169 -3.71 15.15 9.00
N VAL A 170 -4.12 14.56 10.12
CA VAL A 170 -5.53 14.23 10.37
C VAL A 170 -6.39 15.47 10.39
N ALA A 171 -5.96 16.55 11.04
CA ALA A 171 -6.69 17.82 11.06
C ALA A 171 -6.88 18.39 9.64
N ALA A 172 -5.82 18.38 8.81
CA ALA A 172 -5.89 18.83 7.44
C ALA A 172 -6.88 17.99 6.59
N PHE A 173 -6.84 16.67 6.74
CA PHE A 173 -7.81 15.78 6.06
C PHE A 173 -9.24 15.96 6.57
N MET A 174 -9.45 16.25 7.84
CA MET A 174 -10.80 16.56 8.35
C MET A 174 -11.35 17.86 7.77
N VAL A 175 -10.53 18.91 7.67
CA VAL A 175 -10.93 20.18 7.03
C VAL A 175 -11.23 19.95 5.55
N LEU A 176 -10.39 19.18 4.83
CA LEU A 176 -10.61 18.80 3.46
C LEU A 176 -11.95 18.05 3.27
N ALA A 177 -12.22 17.06 4.12
CA ALA A 177 -13.46 16.30 4.08
C ALA A 177 -14.69 17.19 4.34
N LEU A 178 -14.63 18.08 5.33
CA LEU A 178 -15.69 19.00 5.64
C LEU A 178 -15.98 19.96 4.45
N LEU A 179 -14.93 20.54 3.88
CA LEU A 179 -15.04 21.40 2.69
C LEU A 179 -15.65 20.64 1.52
N THR A 180 -15.18 19.40 1.26
CA THR A 180 -15.70 18.56 0.19
C THR A 180 -17.19 18.28 0.35
N VAL A 181 -17.61 17.83 1.55
CA VAL A 181 -19.02 17.52 1.83
C VAL A 181 -19.88 18.78 1.71
N THR A 182 -19.43 19.90 2.28
CA THR A 182 -20.18 21.17 2.22
C THR A 182 -20.32 21.66 0.78
N ALA A 183 -19.24 21.70 0.02
CA ALA A 183 -19.25 22.11 -1.39
C ALA A 183 -20.14 21.18 -2.24
N SER A 184 -20.08 19.87 -1.98
CA SER A 184 -20.91 18.87 -2.66
C SER A 184 -22.40 19.09 -2.45
N VAL A 185 -22.82 19.26 -1.20
CA VAL A 185 -24.25 19.47 -0.86
C VAL A 185 -24.76 20.78 -1.46
N LEU A 186 -23.99 21.85 -1.34
CA LEU A 186 -24.36 23.15 -1.91
C LEU A 186 -24.45 23.08 -3.44
N MET A 187 -23.49 22.45 -4.10
CA MET A 187 -23.49 22.32 -5.56
C MET A 187 -24.67 21.46 -6.03
N PHE A 188 -24.93 20.33 -5.36
CA PHE A 188 -26.07 19.49 -5.67
C PHE A 188 -27.41 20.26 -5.55
N GLN A 189 -27.61 21.02 -4.47
CA GLN A 189 -28.85 21.77 -4.26
C GLN A 189 -29.08 22.83 -5.32
N VAL A 190 -28.00 23.44 -5.83
CA VAL A 190 -28.11 24.53 -6.81
C VAL A 190 -28.20 24.01 -8.24
N GLU A 191 -27.45 22.98 -8.59
CA GLU A 191 -27.33 22.53 -9.98
C GLU A 191 -28.28 21.37 -10.31
N ASN A 192 -28.65 20.49 -9.39
CA ASN A 192 -29.57 19.37 -9.65
C ASN A 192 -30.93 19.82 -10.28
N PRO A 193 -31.58 20.93 -9.84
CA PRO A 193 -32.84 21.37 -10.45
C PRO A 193 -32.70 21.75 -11.92
N VAL A 194 -31.50 22.11 -12.39
CA VAL A 194 -31.26 22.65 -13.75
C VAL A 194 -30.54 21.61 -14.62
N GLN A 195 -29.68 20.78 -14.03
CA GLN A 195 -28.95 19.71 -14.73
C GLN A 195 -28.97 18.40 -13.93
N PRO A 196 -30.15 17.77 -13.79
CA PRO A 196 -30.32 16.58 -12.94
C PRO A 196 -29.52 15.35 -13.42
N GLU A 197 -29.19 15.30 -14.72
CA GLU A 197 -28.36 14.21 -15.26
C GLU A 197 -26.87 14.36 -14.91
N ALA A 198 -26.38 15.61 -14.79
CA ALA A 198 -24.99 15.88 -14.47
C ALA A 198 -24.74 15.86 -12.95
N PHE A 199 -25.66 16.40 -12.16
CA PHE A 199 -25.61 16.40 -10.69
C PHE A 199 -26.77 15.56 -10.14
N ASP A 200 -26.74 14.26 -10.42
CA ASP A 200 -27.79 13.30 -10.07
C ASP A 200 -27.84 12.98 -8.56
N SER A 201 -26.72 13.15 -7.86
CA SER A 201 -26.58 12.82 -6.45
C SER A 201 -25.55 13.72 -5.74
N VAL A 202 -25.61 13.72 -4.41
CA VAL A 202 -24.57 14.35 -3.58
C VAL A 202 -23.21 13.72 -3.83
N PHE A 203 -23.16 12.42 -4.15
CA PHE A 203 -21.88 11.74 -4.45
C PHE A 203 -21.23 12.26 -5.73
N THR A 204 -22.02 12.56 -6.75
CA THR A 204 -21.54 13.22 -7.97
C THR A 204 -21.03 14.63 -7.66
N GLY A 205 -21.74 15.35 -6.79
CA GLY A 205 -21.25 16.62 -6.24
C GLY A 205 -19.92 16.47 -5.47
N MET A 206 -19.71 15.37 -4.73
CA MET A 206 -18.44 15.08 -4.04
C MET A 206 -17.29 14.85 -5.03
N TYR A 207 -17.55 14.14 -6.11
CA TYR A 207 -16.57 13.96 -7.18
C TYR A 207 -16.17 15.32 -7.78
N TRP A 208 -17.16 16.19 -8.13
CA TRP A 208 -16.88 17.54 -8.60
C TRP A 208 -16.08 18.36 -7.57
N ALA A 209 -16.49 18.33 -6.29
CA ALA A 209 -15.79 19.05 -5.24
C ALA A 209 -14.35 18.60 -5.09
N MET A 210 -14.08 17.27 -5.08
CA MET A 210 -12.73 16.74 -5.00
C MET A 210 -11.87 17.12 -6.19
N THR A 211 -12.38 17.02 -7.42
CA THR A 211 -11.61 17.41 -8.61
C THR A 211 -11.29 18.90 -8.63
N THR A 212 -12.20 19.72 -8.10
CA THR A 212 -12.01 21.19 -7.97
C THR A 212 -10.99 21.51 -6.87
N ILE A 213 -11.14 20.94 -5.67
CA ILE A 213 -10.26 21.21 -4.51
C ILE A 213 -8.83 20.72 -4.78
N THR A 214 -8.67 19.60 -5.45
CA THR A 214 -7.35 19.06 -5.82
C THR A 214 -6.75 19.75 -7.05
N SER A 215 -7.45 20.73 -7.62
CA SER A 215 -7.05 21.42 -8.84
C SER A 215 -6.89 20.49 -10.05
N THR A 216 -7.53 19.33 -10.05
CA THR A 216 -7.53 18.38 -11.17
C THR A 216 -8.36 18.90 -12.34
N GLY A 217 -9.63 19.29 -12.06
CA GLY A 217 -10.52 19.98 -12.99
C GLY A 217 -10.74 19.28 -14.33
N TYR A 218 -11.24 18.04 -14.33
CA TYR A 218 -11.49 17.28 -15.57
C TYR A 218 -12.44 18.01 -16.55
N GLY A 219 -13.34 18.85 -16.04
CA GLY A 219 -14.27 19.62 -16.87
C GLY A 219 -15.48 18.84 -17.38
N ASP A 220 -15.66 17.63 -16.93
CA ASP A 220 -16.80 16.76 -17.21
C ASP A 220 -18.06 17.18 -16.43
N LEU A 221 -17.88 17.75 -15.24
CA LEU A 221 -18.92 18.35 -14.42
C LEU A 221 -18.60 19.82 -14.17
N VAL A 222 -19.46 20.70 -14.64
CA VAL A 222 -19.30 22.16 -14.49
C VAL A 222 -20.60 22.82 -14.08
N PRO A 223 -20.59 23.80 -13.15
CA PRO A 223 -21.79 24.54 -12.79
C PRO A 223 -22.22 25.48 -13.91
N ILE A 224 -23.52 25.46 -14.25
CA ILE A 224 -24.11 26.34 -15.24
C ILE A 224 -24.84 27.54 -14.60
N MET A 225 -25.36 27.35 -13.38
CA MET A 225 -26.02 28.41 -12.62
C MET A 225 -25.02 29.44 -12.10
N ALA A 226 -25.42 30.71 -12.05
CA ALA A 226 -24.58 31.77 -11.48
C ALA A 226 -24.23 31.51 -10.00
N ALA A 227 -25.18 30.99 -9.23
CA ALA A 227 -24.94 30.57 -7.83
C ALA A 227 -23.96 29.40 -7.72
N GLY A 228 -24.08 28.40 -8.61
CA GLY A 228 -23.13 27.29 -8.67
C GLY A 228 -21.70 27.73 -9.02
N ARG A 229 -21.57 28.66 -9.98
CA ARG A 229 -20.26 29.26 -10.32
C ARG A 229 -19.66 30.06 -9.18
N PHE A 230 -20.50 30.76 -8.40
CA PHE A 230 -20.04 31.46 -7.20
C PHE A 230 -19.57 30.50 -6.10
N ILE A 231 -20.32 29.40 -5.86
CA ILE A 231 -19.89 28.31 -4.95
C ILE A 231 -18.56 27.72 -5.42
N GLY A 232 -18.43 27.49 -6.74
CA GLY A 232 -17.17 26.98 -7.33
C GLY A 232 -16.01 27.94 -7.09
N PHE A 233 -16.19 29.25 -7.31
CA PHE A 233 -15.19 30.27 -7.03
C PHE A 233 -14.74 30.24 -5.55
N CYS A 234 -15.70 30.25 -4.62
CA CYS A 234 -15.40 30.18 -3.19
C CYS A 234 -14.64 28.86 -2.82
N THR A 235 -15.08 27.74 -3.40
CA THR A 235 -14.44 26.43 -3.16
C THR A 235 -12.99 26.44 -3.67
N MET A 236 -12.73 26.96 -4.86
CA MET A 236 -11.37 27.10 -5.42
C MET A 236 -10.49 28.01 -4.56
N LEU A 237 -11.02 29.12 -4.08
CA LEU A 237 -10.29 30.06 -3.23
C LEU A 237 -9.88 29.40 -1.89
N LEU A 238 -10.83 28.70 -1.24
CA LEU A 238 -10.59 27.99 0.02
C LEU A 238 -9.63 26.81 -0.17
N SER A 239 -9.68 26.15 -1.32
CA SER A 239 -8.84 24.98 -1.61
C SER A 239 -7.36 25.32 -1.61
N ILE A 240 -6.96 26.50 -2.04
CA ILE A 240 -5.57 26.96 -2.02
C ILE A 240 -5.01 26.90 -0.60
N GLY A 241 -5.75 27.40 0.39
CA GLY A 241 -5.34 27.35 1.79
C GLY A 241 -5.31 25.93 2.36
N VAL A 242 -6.35 25.15 2.07
CA VAL A 242 -6.49 23.78 2.62
C VAL A 242 -5.43 22.83 2.07
N VAL A 243 -5.08 22.93 0.79
CA VAL A 243 -4.05 22.08 0.16
C VAL A 243 -2.63 22.53 0.55
N ALA A 244 -2.43 23.82 0.78
CA ALA A 244 -1.13 24.36 1.21
C ALA A 244 -0.71 23.86 2.60
N ILE A 245 -1.66 23.57 3.52
CA ILE A 245 -1.35 23.09 4.89
C ILE A 245 -0.59 21.76 4.86
N PRO A 246 -1.10 20.67 4.24
CA PRO A 246 -0.35 19.41 4.15
C PRO A 246 0.96 19.52 3.37
N ALA A 247 1.03 20.41 2.37
CA ALA A 247 2.24 20.60 1.57
C ALA A 247 3.37 21.34 2.34
N GLY A 248 3.02 22.08 3.40
CA GLY A 248 3.98 22.80 4.26
C GLY A 248 4.45 22.01 5.48
N ILE A 249 3.89 20.85 5.76
CA ILE A 249 4.21 19.98 6.90
C ILE A 249 5.32 18.99 6.54
#